data_7d48dde313ce8bc570610d1157bf766d
#
_entry.id   7d48dde313ce8bc570610d1157bf766d
#
_cell.length_a   1.000
_cell.length_b   1.000
_cell.length_c   1.000
_cell.angle_alpha   90.00
_cell.angle_beta   90.00
_cell.angle_gamma   90.00
#
_symmetry.space_group_name_H-M   'P 1'
#
loop_
_entity.id
_entity.type
_entity.pdbx_description
1 polymer ?
#
loop_
_entity_poly.entity_id
_entity_poly.type
_entity_poly.pdbx_seq_one_letter_code
_entity_poly.pdbx_strand_id
1 'polypeptide(L)' 'MIEIYGKDNCAYCNMAKQLCESKGLDFVYKSLGVDYEQDAFFEKFPTARTFPQITMDGEAIGGFMELRDKV' A
#
# COMPACT_ATOMS: atom_id res chain seq x y z
N MET A 1 -0.81 4.63 -11.65
CA MET A 1 -0.38 3.34 -11.07
C MET A 1 -0.47 3.39 -9.56
N ILE A 2 -1.10 2.41 -8.97
CA ILE A 2 -1.23 2.29 -7.53
C ILE A 2 -0.11 1.41 -7.00
N GLU A 3 0.58 1.86 -5.96
CA GLU A 3 1.59 1.06 -5.26
C GLU A 3 1.14 0.82 -3.84
N ILE A 4 1.07 -0.44 -3.45
CA ILE A 4 0.66 -0.85 -2.10
C ILE A 4 1.90 -1.35 -1.36
N TYR A 5 2.28 -0.65 -0.30
CA TYR A 5 3.41 -1.04 0.55
C TYR A 5 2.84 -1.80 1.74
N GLY A 6 2.94 -3.11 1.69
CA GLY A 6 2.37 -4.00 2.69
C GLY A 6 3.40 -4.89 3.35
N LYS A 7 2.91 -5.84 4.11
CA LYS A 7 3.75 -6.82 4.82
C LYS A 7 2.98 -8.13 4.96
N ASP A 8 3.69 -9.19 5.40
CA ASP A 8 3.06 -10.46 5.69
C ASP A 8 2.11 -10.35 6.89
N ASN A 9 1.11 -11.21 6.93
CA ASN A 9 0.15 -11.30 8.03
C ASN A 9 -0.57 -9.98 8.30
N CYS A 10 -0.95 -9.30 7.25
CA CYS A 10 -1.62 -8.01 7.33
C CYS A 10 -2.96 -8.11 6.61
N ALA A 11 -4.05 -8.12 7.37
CA ALA A 11 -5.40 -8.26 6.81
C ALA A 11 -5.75 -7.09 5.89
N TYR A 12 -5.47 -5.87 6.31
CA TYR A 12 -5.79 -4.69 5.51
C TYR A 12 -4.91 -4.57 4.27
N CYS A 13 -3.68 -5.08 4.32
CA CYS A 13 -2.84 -5.15 3.12
C CYS A 13 -3.47 -6.05 2.08
N ASN A 14 -3.97 -7.22 2.50
CA ASN A 14 -4.66 -8.15 1.62
C ASN A 14 -5.96 -7.57 1.09
N MET A 15 -6.70 -6.85 1.92
CA MET A 15 -7.93 -6.20 1.50
C MET A 15 -7.67 -5.12 0.45
N ALA A 16 -6.61 -4.35 0.60
CA ALA A 16 -6.24 -3.35 -0.40
C ALA A 16 -5.91 -4.00 -1.74
N LYS A 17 -5.15 -5.08 -1.71
CA LYS A 17 -4.81 -5.84 -2.91
C LYS A 17 -6.07 -6.38 -3.59
N GLN A 18 -6.95 -6.99 -2.81
CA GLN A 18 -8.18 -7.55 -3.35
C GLN A 18 -9.10 -6.48 -3.93
N LEU A 19 -9.15 -5.31 -3.30
CA LEU A 19 -9.94 -4.20 -3.80
C LEU A 19 -9.47 -3.78 -5.18
N CYS A 20 -8.17 -3.62 -5.37
CA CYS A 20 -7.61 -3.27 -6.67
C CYS A 20 -7.89 -4.35 -7.71
N GLU A 21 -7.75 -5.62 -7.33
CA GLU A 21 -8.02 -6.74 -8.23
C GLU A 21 -9.49 -6.77 -8.66
N SER A 22 -10.39 -6.60 -7.72
CA SER A 22 -11.83 -6.68 -8.00
C SER A 22 -12.31 -5.53 -8.88
N LYS A 23 -11.65 -4.39 -8.83
CA LYS A 23 -12.00 -3.23 -9.65
C LYS A 23 -11.21 -3.14 -10.95
N GLY A 24 -10.31 -4.10 -11.20
CA GLY A 24 -9.51 -4.12 -12.41
C GLY A 24 -8.52 -2.98 -12.51
N LEU A 25 -8.02 -2.49 -11.38
CA LEU A 25 -7.09 -1.38 -11.35
C LEU A 25 -5.65 -1.87 -11.52
N ASP A 26 -4.82 -1.06 -12.18
CA ASP A 26 -3.39 -1.33 -12.28
C ASP A 26 -2.73 -1.04 -10.95
N PHE A 27 -2.05 -2.01 -10.38
CA PHE A 27 -1.37 -1.84 -9.12
C PHE A 27 -0.16 -2.76 -8.99
N VAL A 28 0.74 -2.39 -8.09
CA VAL A 28 1.89 -3.20 -7.70
C VAL A 28 1.82 -3.39 -6.19
N TYR A 29 1.97 -4.62 -5.74
CA TYR A 29 2.05 -4.93 -4.30
C TYR A 29 3.51 -5.16 -3.93
N LYS A 30 3.99 -4.37 -2.97
CA LYS A 30 5.37 -4.47 -2.47
C LYS A 30 5.33 -4.94 -1.03
N SER A 31 6.14 -5.96 -0.73
CA SER A 31 6.13 -6.63 0.57
C SER A 31 7.38 -6.29 1.36
N LEU A 32 7.21 -5.92 2.62
CA LEU A 32 8.30 -5.61 3.53
C LEU A 32 9.21 -6.83 3.68
N GLY A 33 10.51 -6.60 3.55
CA GLY A 33 11.50 -7.66 3.66
C GLY A 33 11.76 -8.42 2.36
N VAL A 34 10.94 -8.17 1.32
CA VAL A 34 11.10 -8.78 0.00
C VAL A 34 11.38 -7.71 -1.04
N ASP A 35 10.48 -6.76 -1.18
CA ASP A 35 10.55 -5.71 -2.21
C ASP A 35 11.17 -4.42 -1.67
N TYR A 36 11.14 -4.22 -0.35
CA TYR A 36 11.71 -3.05 0.30
C TYR A 36 12.01 -3.36 1.76
N GLU A 37 12.88 -2.55 2.35
CA GLU A 37 13.25 -2.68 3.76
C GLU A 37 12.60 -1.58 4.58
N GLN A 38 12.60 -1.77 5.91
CA GLN A 38 11.97 -0.83 6.84
C GLN A 38 12.54 0.57 6.73
N ASP A 39 13.86 0.69 6.54
CA ASP A 39 14.51 1.99 6.41
C ASP A 39 13.97 2.77 5.22
N ALA A 40 13.87 2.12 4.07
CA ALA A 40 13.32 2.73 2.86
C ALA A 40 11.86 3.11 3.04
N PHE A 41 11.11 2.28 3.77
CA PHE A 41 9.71 2.55 4.05
C PHE A 41 9.54 3.85 4.85
N PHE A 42 10.29 4.00 5.93
CA PHE A 42 10.17 5.20 6.77
C PHE A 42 10.77 6.44 6.12
N GLU A 43 11.68 6.25 5.18
CA GLU A 43 12.18 7.37 4.39
C GLU A 43 11.10 7.92 3.47
N LYS A 44 10.30 7.03 2.87
CA LYS A 44 9.21 7.40 1.98
C LYS A 44 7.96 7.85 2.75
N PHE A 45 7.68 7.21 3.88
CA PHE A 45 6.50 7.48 4.70
C PHE A 45 6.92 7.79 6.13
N PRO A 46 7.52 8.96 6.38
CA PRO A 46 8.13 9.25 7.69
C PRO A 46 7.16 9.33 8.85
N THR A 47 5.88 9.55 8.57
CA THR A 47 4.86 9.64 9.62
C THR A 47 3.97 8.40 9.68
N ALA A 48 4.27 7.37 8.91
CA ALA A 48 3.44 6.17 8.84
C ALA A 48 3.49 5.40 10.16
N ARG A 49 2.34 4.92 10.59
CA ARG A 49 2.21 4.10 11.80
C ARG A 49 1.50 2.78 11.53
N THR A 50 0.97 2.61 10.34
CA THR A 50 0.17 1.44 9.98
C THR A 50 0.51 0.94 8.59
N PHE A 51 0.11 -0.29 8.32
CA PHE A 51 0.15 -0.90 7.00
C PHE A 51 -1.28 -1.21 6.57
N PRO A 52 -1.58 -1.15 5.29
CA PRO A 52 -0.69 -0.77 4.18
C PRO A 52 -0.50 0.74 4.09
N GLN A 53 0.55 1.17 3.39
CA GLN A 53 0.70 2.56 2.95
C GLN A 53 0.65 2.54 1.43
N ILE A 54 -0.14 3.42 0.86
CA ILE A 54 -0.50 3.35 -0.55
C ILE A 54 -0.16 4.67 -1.24
N THR A 55 0.42 4.56 -2.42
CA THR A 55 0.63 5.72 -3.29
C THR A 55 -0.21 5.57 -4.55
N MET A 56 -0.64 6.68 -5.09
CA MET A 56 -1.35 6.72 -6.36
C MET A 56 -0.66 7.74 -7.24
N ASP A 57 -0.09 7.27 -8.36
CA ASP A 57 0.70 8.10 -9.27
C ASP A 57 1.83 8.84 -8.54
N GLY A 58 2.48 8.14 -7.61
CA GLY A 58 3.61 8.67 -6.85
C GLY A 58 3.24 9.48 -5.63
N GLU A 59 1.96 9.73 -5.39
CA GLU A 59 1.49 10.54 -4.25
C GLU A 59 0.93 9.63 -3.16
N ALA A 60 1.40 9.82 -1.93
CA ALA A 60 0.90 9.06 -0.79
C ALA A 60 -0.54 9.44 -0.48
N ILE A 61 -1.44 8.45 -0.42
CA ILE A 61 -2.86 8.71 -0.16
C ILE A 61 -3.30 8.17 1.20
N GLY A 62 -2.48 7.38 1.87
CA GLY A 62 -2.83 6.78 3.15
C GLY A 62 -2.92 5.27 3.08
N GLY A 63 -3.88 4.70 3.78
CA GLY A 63 -4.05 3.25 3.86
C GLY A 63 -5.25 2.74 3.08
N PHE A 64 -5.76 1.58 3.52
CA PHE A 64 -6.87 0.92 2.84
C PHE A 64 -8.13 1.80 2.77
N MET A 65 -8.46 2.48 3.86
CA MET A 65 -9.69 3.29 3.92
C MET A 65 -9.64 4.42 2.90
N GLU A 66 -8.48 5.07 2.81
CA GLU A 66 -8.27 6.16 1.86
C GLU A 66 -8.33 5.65 0.42
N LEU A 67 -7.76 4.48 0.17
CA LEU A 67 -7.83 3.86 -1.16
C LEU A 67 -9.28 3.57 -1.53
N ARG A 68 -10.02 2.96 -0.61
CA ARG A 68 -11.42 2.61 -0.84
C ARG A 68 -12.25 3.84 -1.19
N ASP A 69 -11.98 4.96 -0.54
CA ASP A 69 -12.72 6.20 -0.78
C ASP A 69 -12.39 6.84 -2.12
N LYS A 70 -11.21 6.53 -2.68
CA LYS A 70 -10.76 7.11 -3.95
C LYS A 70 -11.16 6.29 -5.17
N VAL A 71 -11.44 5.00 -4.99
CA VAL A 71 -11.73 4.09 -6.12
C VAL A 71 -13.16 3.49 -6.06
#